data_bd3847917ad5c738f34b767f7f584286
#
_entry.id   bd3847917ad5c738f34b767f7f584286
#
_cell.length_a   1.000
_cell.length_b   1.000
_cell.length_c   1.000
_cell.angle_alpha   90.00
_cell.angle_beta   90.00
_cell.angle_gamma   90.00
#
_symmetry.space_group_name_H-M   'P 1'
#
loop_
_entity.id
_entity.type
_entity.pdbx_description
1 polymer ?
#
loop_
_entity_poly.entity_id
_entity_poly.type
_entity_poly.pdbx_seq_one_letter_code
_entity_poly.pdbx_strand_id
1 'polypeptide(L)'
;DAASRTGVDDMRDLLDNVQYTPARGRYKIYLIDEVHMLSKSSFAALLKTLEEPPEHVKFLFATTDPQKLPITVLSRCLQFNLKNLGTERIAEHLKFVLNEEKLPSEEQGLLALARAADGSMRDALSLTDQAIGHGGGKISESDVNAMLGTIDRSFALDICRALIAGEGTGLLAEVNKIAELSPDYEMVLADLLALWHQIAIMQTVPEAVDKTLGHYSQLAEIAQAVSREDVQLFYQICLLGRKDLEDRKSTRLNSSHQIIS
;
A
#
# COMPACT_ATOMS: atom_id res chain seq x y z
N ASP A 1 -9.13 -20.23 5.01
CA ASP A 1 -8.65 -19.52 3.80
C ASP A 1 -9.19 -20.22 2.55
N ALA A 2 -10.02 -19.53 1.76
CA ALA A 2 -10.63 -20.08 0.56
C ALA A 2 -9.60 -20.23 -0.59
N ALA A 3 -8.49 -19.51 -0.58
CA ALA A 3 -7.45 -19.63 -1.60
C ALA A 3 -6.73 -21.00 -1.55
N SER A 4 -6.63 -21.60 -0.36
CA SER A 4 -6.01 -22.92 -0.17
C SER A 4 -7.01 -24.10 -0.21
N ARG A 5 -8.32 -23.83 -0.12
CA ARG A 5 -9.40 -24.82 -0.09
C ARG A 5 -10.59 -24.38 -0.95
N THR A 6 -10.40 -24.39 -2.26
CA THR A 6 -11.42 -23.96 -3.23
C THR A 6 -12.44 -25.05 -3.56
N GLY A 7 -12.17 -26.30 -3.15
CA GLY A 7 -12.93 -27.48 -3.54
C GLY A 7 -14.33 -27.54 -2.95
N VAL A 8 -15.25 -28.18 -3.70
CA VAL A 8 -16.64 -28.41 -3.26
C VAL A 8 -16.68 -29.37 -2.08
N ASP A 9 -15.77 -30.34 -2.04
CA ASP A 9 -15.75 -31.37 -1.01
C ASP A 9 -15.34 -30.80 0.34
N ASP A 10 -14.30 -29.93 0.36
CA ASP A 10 -13.91 -29.18 1.56
C ASP A 10 -15.06 -28.33 2.12
N MET A 11 -15.84 -27.71 1.22
CA MET A 11 -17.00 -26.93 1.64
C MET A 11 -18.13 -27.79 2.16
N ARG A 12 -18.38 -28.97 1.56
CA ARG A 12 -19.38 -29.93 2.03
C ARG A 12 -19.04 -30.44 3.41
N ASP A 13 -17.81 -30.85 3.64
CA ASP A 13 -17.32 -31.31 4.96
C ASP A 13 -17.51 -30.22 6.03
N LEU A 14 -17.27 -28.96 5.67
CA LEU A 14 -17.53 -27.84 6.56
C LEU A 14 -19.04 -27.70 6.85
N LEU A 15 -19.87 -27.76 5.82
CA LEU A 15 -21.33 -27.60 5.93
C LEU A 15 -22.02 -28.75 6.65
N ASP A 16 -21.54 -29.98 6.51
CA ASP A 16 -22.04 -31.15 7.26
C ASP A 16 -21.86 -30.97 8.77
N ASN A 17 -20.80 -30.28 9.18
CA ASN A 17 -20.54 -29.93 10.55
C ASN A 17 -21.34 -28.75 11.09
N VAL A 18 -21.99 -27.97 10.24
CA VAL A 18 -22.77 -26.77 10.63
C VAL A 18 -23.99 -27.14 11.48
N GLN A 19 -24.61 -28.30 11.25
CA GLN A 19 -25.82 -28.75 11.94
C GLN A 19 -25.62 -29.05 13.43
N TYR A 20 -24.37 -29.35 13.82
CA TYR A 20 -24.08 -29.71 15.22
C TYR A 20 -23.87 -28.47 16.07
N THR A 21 -24.41 -28.48 17.28
CA THR A 21 -24.24 -27.42 18.26
C THR A 21 -22.77 -27.32 18.71
N PRO A 22 -22.29 -26.14 19.11
CA PRO A 22 -20.92 -25.97 19.57
C PRO A 22 -20.69 -26.75 20.90
N ALA A 23 -19.53 -27.39 21.04
CA ALA A 23 -19.15 -28.06 22.27
C ALA A 23 -18.89 -27.08 23.44
N ARG A 24 -18.49 -25.85 23.13
CA ARG A 24 -18.28 -24.75 24.07
C ARG A 24 -18.74 -23.43 23.45
N GLY A 25 -19.29 -22.54 24.26
CA GLY A 25 -19.77 -21.24 23.82
C GLY A 25 -21.20 -21.28 23.28
N ARG A 26 -21.73 -20.10 22.91
CA ARG A 26 -23.11 -19.93 22.42
C ARG A 26 -23.22 -20.06 20.92
N TYR A 27 -22.16 -19.77 20.20
CA TYR A 27 -22.15 -19.73 18.74
C TYR A 27 -20.96 -20.48 18.16
N LYS A 28 -21.21 -21.10 17.00
CA LYS A 28 -20.19 -21.69 16.13
C LYS A 28 -19.91 -20.68 15.02
N ILE A 29 -18.67 -20.16 14.99
CA ILE A 29 -18.31 -19.09 14.06
C ILE A 29 -17.41 -19.67 12.97
N TYR A 30 -17.83 -19.50 11.72
CA TYR A 30 -17.04 -19.85 10.54
C TYR A 30 -16.49 -18.57 9.91
N LEU A 31 -15.18 -18.42 9.96
CA LEU A 31 -14.45 -17.36 9.28
C LEU A 31 -13.90 -17.90 7.96
N ILE A 32 -14.37 -17.36 6.84
CA ILE A 32 -13.92 -17.73 5.50
C ILE A 32 -13.21 -16.50 4.90
N ASP A 33 -11.89 -16.61 4.83
CA ASP A 33 -11.04 -15.56 4.27
C ASP A 33 -10.92 -15.74 2.75
N GLU A 34 -10.80 -14.62 2.02
CA GLU A 34 -10.77 -14.53 0.56
C GLU A 34 -11.90 -15.33 -0.11
N VAL A 35 -13.11 -15.15 0.42
CA VAL A 35 -14.29 -15.93 0.02
C VAL A 35 -14.56 -15.89 -1.49
N HIS A 36 -14.12 -14.86 -2.21
CA HIS A 36 -14.25 -14.72 -3.66
C HIS A 36 -13.46 -15.80 -4.44
N MET A 37 -12.52 -16.51 -3.80
CA MET A 37 -11.77 -17.62 -4.39
C MET A 37 -12.56 -18.94 -4.42
N LEU A 38 -13.71 -19.03 -3.76
CA LEU A 38 -14.55 -20.22 -3.80
C LEU A 38 -15.09 -20.49 -5.21
N SER A 39 -15.20 -21.78 -5.55
CA SER A 39 -15.82 -22.20 -6.80
C SER A 39 -17.32 -21.89 -6.84
N LYS A 40 -17.89 -21.80 -8.04
CA LYS A 40 -19.36 -21.61 -8.21
C LYS A 40 -20.17 -22.71 -7.51
N SER A 41 -19.67 -23.94 -7.51
CA SER A 41 -20.30 -25.08 -6.86
C SER A 41 -20.20 -25.01 -5.33
N SER A 42 -19.09 -24.48 -4.79
CA SER A 42 -18.93 -24.22 -3.36
C SER A 42 -19.90 -23.13 -2.88
N PHE A 43 -20.05 -22.05 -3.67
CA PHE A 43 -21.08 -21.03 -3.38
C PHE A 43 -22.48 -21.61 -3.40
N ALA A 44 -22.82 -22.46 -4.38
CA ALA A 44 -24.14 -23.08 -4.45
C ALA A 44 -24.45 -23.96 -3.23
N ALA A 45 -23.45 -24.68 -2.72
CA ALA A 45 -23.61 -25.47 -1.50
C ALA A 45 -23.82 -24.56 -0.27
N LEU A 46 -23.06 -23.47 -0.17
CA LEU A 46 -23.13 -22.52 0.94
C LEU A 46 -24.48 -21.77 0.98
N LEU A 47 -25.06 -21.43 -0.18
CA LEU A 47 -26.31 -20.68 -0.29
C LEU A 47 -27.45 -21.34 0.46
N LYS A 48 -27.58 -22.67 0.39
CA LYS A 48 -28.62 -23.41 1.11
C LYS A 48 -28.56 -23.16 2.62
N THR A 49 -27.38 -23.14 3.19
CA THR A 49 -27.18 -22.88 4.62
C THR A 49 -27.35 -21.39 4.96
N LEU A 50 -27.02 -20.48 4.04
CA LEU A 50 -27.23 -19.04 4.22
C LEU A 50 -28.72 -18.64 4.14
N GLU A 51 -29.55 -19.42 3.47
CA GLU A 51 -31.00 -19.20 3.42
C GLU A 51 -31.68 -19.52 4.75
N GLU A 52 -31.28 -20.64 5.37
CA GLU A 52 -31.83 -21.11 6.63
C GLU A 52 -30.69 -21.49 7.61
N PRO A 53 -29.94 -20.49 8.10
CA PRO A 53 -28.80 -20.76 8.99
C PRO A 53 -29.31 -21.24 10.37
N PRO A 54 -28.68 -22.28 10.97
CA PRO A 54 -28.97 -22.65 12.34
C PRO A 54 -28.70 -21.47 13.30
N GLU A 55 -29.53 -21.29 14.31
CA GLU A 55 -29.46 -20.13 15.23
C GLU A 55 -28.09 -19.99 15.93
N HIS A 56 -27.41 -21.12 16.16
CA HIS A 56 -26.11 -21.18 16.81
C HIS A 56 -24.93 -20.95 15.86
N VAL A 57 -25.16 -20.68 14.56
CA VAL A 57 -24.10 -20.51 13.55
C VAL A 57 -24.00 -19.07 13.10
N LYS A 58 -22.75 -18.60 12.94
CA LYS A 58 -22.42 -17.30 12.35
C LYS A 58 -21.35 -17.50 11.29
N PHE A 59 -21.59 -16.92 10.11
CA PHE A 59 -20.60 -16.85 9.02
C PHE A 59 -20.01 -15.44 8.96
N LEU A 60 -18.69 -15.37 8.91
CA LEU A 60 -17.91 -14.16 8.67
C LEU A 60 -17.15 -14.37 7.36
N PHE A 61 -17.43 -13.58 6.36
CA PHE A 61 -16.75 -13.61 5.07
C PHE A 61 -15.83 -12.42 4.95
N ALA A 62 -14.57 -12.64 4.62
CA ALA A 62 -13.62 -11.61 4.27
C ALA A 62 -13.29 -11.70 2.76
N THR A 63 -13.18 -10.57 2.10
CA THR A 63 -12.82 -10.50 0.68
C THR A 63 -12.16 -9.18 0.35
N THR A 64 -11.16 -9.22 -0.51
CA THR A 64 -10.56 -8.04 -1.14
C THR A 64 -11.31 -7.60 -2.40
N ASP A 65 -12.16 -8.48 -2.98
CA ASP A 65 -12.92 -8.22 -4.20
C ASP A 65 -14.40 -8.61 -4.05
N PRO A 66 -15.23 -7.71 -3.50
CA PRO A 66 -16.65 -7.98 -3.31
C PRO A 66 -17.42 -8.11 -4.63
N GLN A 67 -16.90 -7.58 -5.75
CA GLN A 67 -17.57 -7.63 -7.06
C GLN A 67 -17.57 -9.04 -7.66
N LYS A 68 -16.64 -9.90 -7.25
CA LYS A 68 -16.60 -11.30 -7.67
C LYS A 68 -17.62 -12.20 -6.93
N LEU A 69 -18.24 -11.68 -5.86
CA LEU A 69 -19.22 -12.46 -5.10
C LEU A 69 -20.56 -12.51 -5.81
N PRO A 70 -21.24 -13.69 -5.82
CA PRO A 70 -22.60 -13.78 -6.34
C PRO A 70 -23.56 -12.86 -5.60
N ILE A 71 -24.41 -12.16 -6.33
CA ILE A 71 -25.43 -11.24 -5.75
C ILE A 71 -26.34 -11.96 -4.76
N THR A 72 -26.58 -13.26 -4.97
CA THR A 72 -27.36 -14.13 -4.09
C THR A 72 -26.73 -14.31 -2.71
N VAL A 73 -25.41 -14.27 -2.60
CA VAL A 73 -24.68 -14.28 -1.32
C VAL A 73 -24.73 -12.89 -0.68
N LEU A 74 -24.41 -11.85 -1.47
CA LEU A 74 -24.39 -10.47 -0.97
C LEU A 74 -25.75 -10.04 -0.40
N SER A 75 -26.87 -10.47 -1.01
CA SER A 75 -28.22 -10.13 -0.54
C SER A 75 -28.60 -10.75 0.81
N ARG A 76 -27.83 -11.73 1.29
CA ARG A 76 -28.05 -12.43 2.57
C ARG A 76 -27.01 -12.06 3.63
N CYS A 77 -26.13 -11.14 3.32
CA CYS A 77 -25.04 -10.71 4.21
C CYS A 77 -25.15 -9.24 4.58
N LEU A 78 -24.81 -8.91 5.80
CA LEU A 78 -24.49 -7.54 6.17
C LEU A 78 -23.09 -7.21 5.64
N GLN A 79 -22.96 -6.11 4.94
CA GLN A 79 -21.69 -5.71 4.33
C GLN A 79 -21.04 -4.58 5.14
N PHE A 80 -19.77 -4.76 5.46
CA PHE A 80 -18.95 -3.79 6.17
C PHE A 80 -17.70 -3.49 5.34
N ASN A 81 -17.55 -2.25 4.92
CA ASN A 81 -16.34 -1.80 4.24
C ASN A 81 -15.27 -1.42 5.28
N LEU A 82 -14.14 -2.12 5.26
CA LEU A 82 -12.97 -1.76 6.03
C LEU A 82 -12.13 -0.77 5.22
N LYS A 83 -11.72 0.32 5.86
CA LYS A 83 -10.87 1.34 5.24
C LYS A 83 -9.40 1.03 5.51
N ASN A 84 -8.55 1.43 4.57
CA ASN A 84 -7.11 1.48 4.80
C ASN A 84 -6.78 2.37 6.00
N LEU A 85 -5.74 2.02 6.72
CA LEU A 85 -5.25 2.82 7.85
C LEU A 85 -4.52 4.06 7.33
N GLY A 86 -4.72 5.19 8.00
CA GLY A 86 -3.91 6.39 7.72
C GLY A 86 -2.46 6.21 8.15
N THR A 87 -1.55 6.86 7.44
CA THR A 87 -0.09 6.80 7.70
C THR A 87 0.27 7.13 9.15
N GLU A 88 -0.33 8.18 9.70
CA GLU A 88 -0.11 8.60 11.09
C GLU A 88 -0.49 7.50 12.07
N ARG A 89 -1.65 6.88 11.86
CA ARG A 89 -2.15 5.81 12.73
C ARG A 89 -1.28 4.56 12.69
N ILE A 90 -0.73 4.26 11.51
CA ILE A 90 0.25 3.17 11.36
C ILE A 90 1.53 3.53 12.11
N ALA A 91 2.08 4.74 11.91
CA ALA A 91 3.30 5.18 12.59
C ALA A 91 3.16 5.18 14.12
N GLU A 92 2.02 5.64 14.65
CA GLU A 92 1.71 5.58 16.08
C GLU A 92 1.71 4.14 16.61
N HIS A 93 1.11 3.21 15.87
CA HIS A 93 1.08 1.81 16.27
C HIS A 93 2.46 1.15 16.20
N LEU A 94 3.26 1.44 15.17
CA LEU A 94 4.65 0.99 15.09
C LEU A 94 5.48 1.50 16.26
N LYS A 95 5.31 2.79 16.62
CA LYS A 95 5.96 3.40 17.78
C LYS A 95 5.58 2.68 19.09
N PHE A 96 4.30 2.34 19.25
CA PHE A 96 3.82 1.57 20.39
C PHE A 96 4.49 0.19 20.46
N VAL A 97 4.49 -0.57 19.37
CA VAL A 97 5.09 -1.92 19.30
C VAL A 97 6.58 -1.87 19.61
N LEU A 98 7.33 -0.95 19.00
CA LEU A 98 8.77 -0.82 19.22
C LEU A 98 9.13 -0.39 20.64
N ASN A 99 8.30 0.43 21.28
CA ASN A 99 8.48 0.79 22.68
C ASN A 99 8.29 -0.43 23.61
N GLU A 100 7.30 -1.29 23.34
CA GLU A 100 7.08 -2.53 24.10
C GLU A 100 8.26 -3.50 23.93
N GLU A 101 8.82 -3.58 22.70
CA GLU A 101 10.01 -4.39 22.39
C GLU A 101 11.32 -3.70 22.83
N LYS A 102 11.28 -2.47 23.36
CA LYS A 102 12.43 -1.67 23.82
C LYS A 102 13.45 -1.40 22.71
N LEU A 103 12.99 -1.23 21.49
CA LEU A 103 13.82 -0.91 20.34
C LEU A 103 13.81 0.60 20.06
N PRO A 104 14.99 1.22 19.92
CA PRO A 104 15.07 2.66 19.60
C PRO A 104 14.59 2.93 18.17
N SER A 105 13.78 3.96 18.00
CA SER A 105 13.23 4.34 16.70
C SER A 105 13.14 5.84 16.53
N GLU A 106 13.45 6.31 15.33
CA GLU A 106 13.25 7.68 14.90
C GLU A 106 11.87 7.88 14.28
N GLU A 107 11.23 8.98 14.58
CA GLU A 107 9.86 9.27 14.11
C GLU A 107 9.77 9.32 12.57
N GLN A 108 10.78 9.89 11.91
CA GLN A 108 10.83 9.96 10.45
C GLN A 108 10.98 8.57 9.80
N GLY A 109 11.75 7.67 10.42
CA GLY A 109 11.84 6.28 9.99
C GLY A 109 10.50 5.54 10.10
N LEU A 110 9.75 5.77 11.18
CA LEU A 110 8.41 5.19 11.36
C LEU A 110 7.41 5.72 10.33
N LEU A 111 7.46 7.02 10.02
CA LEU A 111 6.63 7.62 8.99
C LEU A 111 6.98 7.11 7.59
N ALA A 112 8.26 6.84 7.30
CA ALA A 112 8.69 6.25 6.04
C ALA A 112 8.14 4.82 5.89
N LEU A 113 8.26 3.98 6.91
CA LEU A 113 7.69 2.63 6.94
C LEU A 113 6.16 2.66 6.78
N ALA A 114 5.48 3.55 7.49
CA ALA A 114 4.03 3.69 7.43
C ALA A 114 3.53 4.11 6.05
N ARG A 115 4.28 4.97 5.34
CA ARG A 115 3.98 5.34 3.95
C ARG A 115 4.19 4.17 2.99
N ALA A 116 5.30 3.44 3.13
CA ALA A 116 5.60 2.29 2.29
C ALA A 116 4.59 1.14 2.46
N ALA A 117 3.92 1.07 3.61
CA ALA A 117 2.91 0.05 3.92
C ALA A 117 1.53 0.32 3.27
N ASP A 118 1.31 1.46 2.65
CA ASP A 118 0.12 1.83 1.88
C ASP A 118 -1.22 1.46 2.55
N GLY A 119 -1.33 1.76 3.85
CA GLY A 119 -2.56 1.52 4.63
C GLY A 119 -2.71 0.11 5.21
N SER A 120 -1.73 -0.78 4.99
CA SER A 120 -1.69 -2.16 5.51
C SER A 120 -0.84 -2.26 6.78
N MET A 121 -1.46 -2.59 7.91
CA MET A 121 -0.71 -2.84 9.15
C MET A 121 0.18 -4.09 9.06
N ARG A 122 -0.26 -5.12 8.33
CA ARG A 122 0.53 -6.35 8.12
C ARG A 122 1.84 -6.02 7.41
N ASP A 123 1.76 -5.23 6.31
CA ASP A 123 2.94 -4.86 5.55
C ASP A 123 3.83 -3.90 6.35
N ALA A 124 3.24 -2.99 7.11
CA ALA A 124 3.96 -2.10 8.02
C ALA A 124 4.80 -2.88 9.04
N LEU A 125 4.23 -3.88 9.69
CA LEU A 125 4.94 -4.73 10.65
C LEU A 125 6.03 -5.57 9.95
N SER A 126 5.74 -6.12 8.77
CA SER A 126 6.73 -6.88 8.00
C SER A 126 7.91 -6.03 7.56
N LEU A 127 7.66 -4.80 7.10
CA LEU A 127 8.70 -3.83 6.76
C LEU A 127 9.49 -3.39 8.00
N THR A 128 8.80 -3.28 9.15
CA THR A 128 9.45 -2.95 10.42
C THR A 128 10.43 -4.03 10.87
N ASP A 129 10.05 -5.31 10.76
CA ASP A 129 10.95 -6.43 11.05
C ASP A 129 12.19 -6.42 10.15
N GLN A 130 12.02 -6.15 8.86
CA GLN A 130 13.13 -6.01 7.93
C GLN A 130 14.04 -4.82 8.30
N ALA A 131 13.46 -3.68 8.68
CA ALA A 131 14.19 -2.49 9.09
C ALA A 131 15.00 -2.72 10.38
N ILE A 132 14.47 -3.45 11.35
CA ILE A 132 15.19 -3.87 12.55
C ILE A 132 16.43 -4.70 12.19
N GLY A 133 16.26 -5.67 11.29
CA GLY A 133 17.36 -6.51 10.80
C GLY A 133 18.43 -5.70 10.05
N HIS A 134 18.02 -4.77 9.20
CA HIS A 134 18.92 -3.91 8.42
C HIS A 134 19.66 -2.90 9.28
N GLY A 135 18.96 -2.25 10.22
CA GLY A 135 19.51 -1.22 11.12
C GLY A 135 20.22 -1.75 12.36
N GLY A 136 20.46 -3.08 12.48
CA GLY A 136 21.16 -3.67 13.60
C GLY A 136 20.46 -3.50 14.95
N GLY A 137 19.13 -3.56 14.98
CA GLY A 137 18.32 -3.46 16.20
C GLY A 137 17.82 -2.05 16.53
N LYS A 138 17.91 -1.12 15.60
CA LYS A 138 17.35 0.24 15.69
C LYS A 138 16.67 0.61 14.38
N ILE A 139 15.77 1.57 14.44
CA ILE A 139 15.13 2.15 13.26
C ILE A 139 15.54 3.61 13.13
N SER A 140 16.41 3.90 12.16
CA SER A 140 16.74 5.27 11.76
C SER A 140 16.13 5.58 10.40
N GLU A 141 15.92 6.87 10.12
CA GLU A 141 15.39 7.31 8.82
C GLU A 141 16.32 6.88 7.67
N SER A 142 17.63 7.01 7.85
CA SER A 142 18.63 6.65 6.83
C SER A 142 18.61 5.16 6.50
N ASP A 143 18.54 4.28 7.53
CA ASP A 143 18.56 2.84 7.34
C ASP A 143 17.24 2.37 6.66
N VAL A 144 16.10 2.96 7.05
CA VAL A 144 14.80 2.67 6.43
C VAL A 144 14.77 3.09 4.97
N ASN A 145 15.24 4.30 4.65
CA ASN A 145 15.29 4.78 3.27
C ASN A 145 16.22 3.91 2.40
N ALA A 146 17.38 3.52 2.93
CA ALA A 146 18.31 2.62 2.24
C ALA A 146 17.68 1.23 1.99
N MET A 147 16.98 0.67 2.97
CA MET A 147 16.29 -0.62 2.85
C MET A 147 15.14 -0.58 1.84
N LEU A 148 14.35 0.48 1.86
CA LEU A 148 13.20 0.66 0.95
C LEU A 148 13.64 1.04 -0.47
N GLY A 149 14.91 1.41 -0.66
CA GLY A 149 15.38 1.99 -1.93
C GLY A 149 14.74 3.35 -2.23
N THR A 150 14.15 3.97 -1.21
CA THR A 150 13.60 5.31 -1.33
C THR A 150 14.72 6.33 -1.25
N ILE A 151 14.67 7.29 -2.15
CA ILE A 151 15.62 8.41 -2.15
C ILE A 151 15.17 9.40 -1.07
N ASP A 152 16.13 10.02 -0.41
CA ASP A 152 15.84 11.16 0.45
C ASP A 152 15.03 12.20 -0.36
N ARG A 153 13.94 12.69 0.21
CA ARG A 153 13.07 13.71 -0.42
C ARG A 153 13.83 14.96 -0.86
N SER A 154 15.00 15.22 -0.27
CA SER A 154 15.88 16.31 -0.71
C SER A 154 16.26 16.19 -2.18
N PHE A 155 16.54 14.98 -2.69
CA PHE A 155 16.86 14.77 -4.10
C PHE A 155 15.67 15.08 -5.03
N ALA A 156 14.45 14.70 -4.64
CA ALA A 156 13.28 15.02 -5.43
C ALA A 156 13.01 16.54 -5.47
N LEU A 157 13.26 17.25 -4.37
CA LEU A 157 13.20 18.71 -4.32
C LEU A 157 14.30 19.35 -5.16
N ASP A 158 15.51 18.81 -5.18
CA ASP A 158 16.62 19.30 -5.99
C ASP A 158 16.37 19.10 -7.49
N ILE A 159 15.77 17.99 -7.87
CA ILE A 159 15.24 17.78 -9.24
C ILE A 159 14.19 18.85 -9.60
N CYS A 160 13.22 19.11 -8.72
CA CYS A 160 12.21 20.14 -8.95
C CYS A 160 12.87 21.52 -9.15
N ARG A 161 13.86 21.87 -8.33
CA ARG A 161 14.61 23.12 -8.46
C ARG A 161 15.38 23.22 -9.79
N ALA A 162 16.07 22.14 -10.17
CA ALA A 162 16.79 22.08 -11.43
C ALA A 162 15.87 22.21 -12.66
N LEU A 163 14.68 21.61 -12.62
CA LEU A 163 13.66 21.74 -13.65
C LEU A 163 13.17 23.18 -13.79
N ILE A 164 12.90 23.84 -12.66
CA ILE A 164 12.42 25.25 -12.65
C ILE A 164 13.50 26.21 -13.14
N ALA A 165 14.76 25.95 -12.80
CA ALA A 165 15.89 26.75 -13.28
C ALA A 165 16.11 26.62 -14.81
N GLY A 166 15.53 25.59 -15.45
CA GLY A 166 15.71 25.32 -16.88
C GLY A 166 17.12 24.89 -17.27
N GLU A 167 17.92 24.48 -16.29
CA GLU A 167 19.32 24.07 -16.48
C GLU A 167 19.41 22.55 -16.74
N GLY A 168 19.42 22.14 -18.01
CA GLY A 168 19.51 20.73 -18.37
C GLY A 168 20.75 20.02 -17.85
N THR A 169 21.88 20.70 -17.75
CA THR A 169 23.13 20.15 -17.16
C THR A 169 23.00 19.91 -15.65
N GLY A 170 22.36 20.83 -14.94
CA GLY A 170 22.08 20.69 -13.50
C GLY A 170 21.12 19.53 -13.25
N LEU A 171 20.06 19.40 -14.04
CA LEU A 171 19.12 18.29 -13.93
C LEU A 171 19.80 16.94 -14.15
N LEU A 172 20.64 16.80 -15.17
CA LEU A 172 21.37 15.56 -15.43
C LEU A 172 22.36 15.23 -14.31
N ALA A 173 22.98 16.24 -13.70
CA ALA A 173 23.86 16.02 -12.55
C ALA A 173 23.11 15.47 -11.35
N GLU A 174 21.91 15.98 -11.03
CA GLU A 174 21.07 15.45 -9.94
C GLU A 174 20.58 14.02 -10.25
N VAL A 175 20.16 13.75 -11.49
CA VAL A 175 19.77 12.40 -11.93
C VAL A 175 20.96 11.42 -11.80
N ASN A 176 22.17 11.82 -12.15
CA ASN A 176 23.34 10.94 -12.03
C ASN A 176 23.70 10.64 -10.56
N LYS A 177 23.59 11.62 -9.65
CA LYS A 177 23.78 11.38 -8.21
C LYS A 177 22.81 10.30 -7.70
N ILE A 178 21.55 10.37 -8.14
CA ILE A 178 20.54 9.39 -7.77
C ILE A 178 20.87 8.02 -8.38
N ALA A 179 21.35 7.98 -9.62
CA ALA A 179 21.71 6.73 -10.30
C ALA A 179 22.82 5.96 -9.59
N GLU A 180 23.76 6.65 -8.93
CA GLU A 180 24.83 6.01 -8.12
C GLU A 180 24.29 5.21 -6.94
N LEU A 181 23.09 5.60 -6.42
CA LEU A 181 22.42 4.91 -5.31
C LEU A 181 21.61 3.68 -5.77
N SER A 182 21.57 3.39 -7.08
CA SER A 182 20.76 2.29 -7.67
C SER A 182 19.28 2.30 -7.24
N PRO A 183 18.59 3.44 -7.38
CA PRO A 183 17.23 3.61 -6.85
C PRO A 183 16.19 2.82 -7.63
N ASP A 184 15.02 2.61 -7.04
CA ASP A 184 13.83 2.30 -7.81
C ASP A 184 13.28 3.56 -8.48
N TYR A 185 13.51 3.72 -9.78
CA TYR A 185 13.06 4.89 -10.54
C TYR A 185 11.54 5.07 -10.56
N GLU A 186 10.77 4.02 -10.36
CA GLU A 186 9.32 4.08 -10.25
C GLU A 186 8.91 4.82 -8.95
N MET A 187 9.61 4.52 -7.85
CA MET A 187 9.43 5.23 -6.57
C MET A 187 9.85 6.71 -6.70
N VAL A 188 10.98 6.98 -7.37
CA VAL A 188 11.43 8.38 -7.64
C VAL A 188 10.37 9.18 -8.36
N LEU A 189 9.78 8.61 -9.42
CA LEU A 189 8.70 9.27 -10.16
C LEU A 189 7.43 9.42 -9.33
N ALA A 190 7.13 8.46 -8.45
CA ALA A 190 6.01 8.58 -7.52
C ALA A 190 6.20 9.73 -6.52
N ASP A 191 7.41 9.88 -5.97
CA ASP A 191 7.75 10.99 -5.08
C ASP A 191 7.68 12.35 -5.79
N LEU A 192 8.20 12.44 -7.02
CA LEU A 192 8.06 13.64 -7.85
C LEU A 192 6.61 13.99 -8.15
N LEU A 193 5.78 13.00 -8.48
CA LEU A 193 4.34 13.19 -8.68
C LEU A 193 3.66 13.74 -7.42
N ALA A 194 3.99 13.18 -6.24
CA ALA A 194 3.46 13.64 -4.98
C ALA A 194 3.88 15.09 -4.68
N LEU A 195 5.14 15.46 -4.97
CA LEU A 195 5.63 16.84 -4.80
C LEU A 195 4.93 17.81 -5.74
N TRP A 196 4.83 17.51 -7.04
CA TRP A 196 4.13 18.37 -8.00
C TRP A 196 2.67 18.55 -7.66
N HIS A 197 2.01 17.49 -7.14
CA HIS A 197 0.65 17.58 -6.64
C HIS A 197 0.54 18.52 -5.42
N GLN A 198 1.45 18.41 -4.45
CA GLN A 198 1.48 19.29 -3.29
C GLN A 198 1.75 20.75 -3.69
N ILE A 199 2.65 20.99 -4.66
CA ILE A 199 2.92 22.30 -5.22
C ILE A 199 1.67 22.90 -5.88
N ALA A 200 0.93 22.10 -6.67
CA ALA A 200 -0.33 22.52 -7.29
C ALA A 200 -1.40 22.89 -6.24
N ILE A 201 -1.53 22.11 -5.18
CA ILE A 201 -2.43 22.41 -4.06
C ILE A 201 -1.99 23.71 -3.38
N MET A 202 -0.70 23.87 -3.10
CA MET A 202 -0.16 25.07 -2.45
C MET A 202 -0.39 26.34 -3.27
N GLN A 203 -0.34 26.26 -4.60
CA GLN A 203 -0.65 27.37 -5.50
C GLN A 203 -2.14 27.75 -5.54
N THR A 204 -3.03 26.78 -5.22
CA THR A 204 -4.48 26.95 -5.37
C THR A 204 -5.17 27.16 -4.03
N VAL A 205 -4.83 26.33 -3.04
CA VAL A 205 -5.40 26.31 -1.70
C VAL A 205 -4.29 26.09 -0.67
N PRO A 206 -3.46 27.11 -0.37
CA PRO A 206 -2.30 26.97 0.53
C PRO A 206 -2.64 26.42 1.91
N GLU A 207 -3.87 26.68 2.37
CA GLU A 207 -4.35 26.25 3.69
C GLU A 207 -4.60 24.74 3.77
N ALA A 208 -4.73 24.04 2.63
CA ALA A 208 -4.95 22.61 2.58
C ALA A 208 -3.64 21.80 2.72
N VAL A 209 -2.48 22.45 2.60
CA VAL A 209 -1.18 21.80 2.78
C VAL A 209 -0.80 21.80 4.25
N ASP A 210 -0.45 20.64 4.77
CA ASP A 210 -0.04 20.47 6.15
C ASP A 210 1.26 21.25 6.45
N LYS A 211 1.18 22.20 7.35
CA LYS A 211 2.31 23.06 7.76
C LYS A 211 3.33 22.33 8.63
N THR A 212 2.99 21.16 9.14
CA THR A 212 3.89 20.33 9.96
C THR A 212 4.87 19.52 9.12
N LEU A 213 4.70 19.52 7.79
CA LEU A 213 5.64 18.88 6.88
C LEU A 213 7.02 19.55 6.99
N GLY A 214 8.05 18.77 7.29
CA GLY A 214 9.43 19.27 7.48
C GLY A 214 10.02 20.03 6.28
N HIS A 215 9.38 19.96 5.12
CA HIS A 215 9.77 20.63 3.87
C HIS A 215 8.75 21.68 3.40
N TYR A 216 7.81 22.10 4.26
CA TYR A 216 6.76 23.08 3.90
C TYR A 216 7.33 24.38 3.34
N SER A 217 8.38 24.94 3.95
CA SER A 217 9.02 26.18 3.47
C SER A 217 9.62 26.02 2.08
N GLN A 218 10.23 24.89 1.78
CA GLN A 218 10.82 24.59 0.48
C GLN A 218 9.74 24.40 -0.59
N LEU A 219 8.63 23.75 -0.25
CA LEU A 219 7.47 23.65 -1.16
C LEU A 219 6.86 25.01 -1.46
N ALA A 220 6.75 25.90 -0.47
CA ALA A 220 6.23 27.26 -0.65
C ALA A 220 7.13 28.09 -1.56
N GLU A 221 8.44 27.98 -1.42
CA GLU A 221 9.42 28.63 -2.30
C GLU A 221 9.29 28.15 -3.74
N ILE A 222 9.25 26.84 -3.96
CA ILE A 222 9.08 26.22 -5.28
C ILE A 222 7.73 26.63 -5.90
N ALA A 223 6.64 26.61 -5.12
CA ALA A 223 5.31 26.97 -5.60
C ALA A 223 5.20 28.43 -6.08
N GLN A 224 6.02 29.33 -5.53
CA GLN A 224 6.12 30.73 -5.98
C GLN A 224 6.99 30.91 -7.22
N ALA A 225 7.99 30.03 -7.40
CA ALA A 225 8.97 30.16 -8.48
C ALA A 225 8.51 29.51 -9.81
N VAL A 226 7.50 28.63 -9.80
CA VAL A 226 7.04 27.87 -10.96
C VAL A 226 5.66 28.32 -11.42
N SER A 227 5.40 28.34 -12.73
CA SER A 227 4.07 28.61 -13.29
C SER A 227 3.11 27.43 -13.06
N ARG A 228 1.79 27.68 -13.04
CA ARG A 228 0.79 26.61 -12.92
C ARG A 228 0.83 25.66 -14.12
N GLU A 229 1.10 26.20 -15.30
CA GLU A 229 1.22 25.47 -16.53
C GLU A 229 2.41 24.51 -16.49
N ASP A 230 3.56 24.95 -15.99
CA ASP A 230 4.76 24.11 -15.85
C ASP A 230 4.56 23.01 -14.80
N VAL A 231 3.92 23.31 -13.68
CA VAL A 231 3.56 22.29 -12.67
C VAL A 231 2.73 21.18 -13.29
N GLN A 232 1.72 21.55 -14.10
CA GLN A 232 0.87 20.57 -14.78
C GLN A 232 1.65 19.77 -15.82
N LEU A 233 2.54 20.41 -16.56
CA LEU A 233 3.41 19.76 -17.54
C LEU A 233 4.35 18.75 -16.87
N PHE A 234 5.04 19.14 -15.81
CA PHE A 234 5.96 18.28 -15.09
C PHE A 234 5.23 17.10 -14.44
N TYR A 235 4.04 17.33 -13.86
CA TYR A 235 3.19 16.29 -13.35
C TYR A 235 2.85 15.26 -14.43
N GLN A 236 2.44 15.70 -15.61
CA GLN A 236 2.10 14.80 -16.71
C GLN A 236 3.31 14.02 -17.24
N ILE A 237 4.47 14.65 -17.35
CA ILE A 237 5.71 13.98 -17.77
C ILE A 237 6.07 12.86 -16.78
N CYS A 238 6.00 13.12 -15.48
CA CYS A 238 6.26 12.10 -14.46
C CYS A 238 5.23 10.95 -14.52
N LEU A 239 3.95 11.27 -14.74
CA LEU A 239 2.89 10.27 -14.85
C LEU A 239 3.09 9.34 -16.05
N LEU A 240 3.42 9.88 -17.20
CA LEU A 240 3.71 9.12 -18.41
C LEU A 240 4.99 8.29 -18.26
N GLY A 241 6.05 8.89 -17.70
CA GLY A 241 7.31 8.20 -17.46
C GLY A 241 7.16 7.00 -16.52
N ARG A 242 6.32 7.12 -15.47
CA ARG A 242 6.02 6.02 -14.56
C ARG A 242 5.33 4.87 -15.30
N LYS A 243 4.31 5.17 -16.11
CA LYS A 243 3.61 4.18 -16.93
C LYS A 243 4.55 3.46 -17.89
N ASP A 244 5.43 4.21 -18.56
CA ASP A 244 6.42 3.64 -19.48
C ASP A 244 7.42 2.70 -18.79
N LEU A 245 7.77 2.96 -17.53
CA LEU A 245 8.62 2.07 -16.73
C LEU A 245 7.89 0.76 -16.35
N GLU A 246 6.63 0.84 -15.95
CA GLU A 246 5.79 -0.33 -15.66
C GLU A 246 5.66 -1.24 -16.89
N ASP A 247 5.38 -0.68 -18.06
CA ASP A 247 5.25 -1.40 -19.33
C ASP A 247 6.56 -2.09 -19.74
N ARG A 248 7.71 -1.45 -19.52
CA ARG A 248 9.03 -2.06 -19.80
C ARG A 248 9.37 -3.21 -18.86
N LYS A 249 9.03 -3.12 -17.57
CA LYS A 249 9.20 -4.24 -16.62
C LYS A 249 8.36 -5.44 -17.03
N SER A 250 7.10 -5.25 -17.43
CA SER A 250 6.19 -6.30 -17.87
C SER A 250 6.68 -6.97 -19.17
N THR A 251 7.21 -6.19 -20.13
CA THR A 251 7.74 -6.70 -21.39
C THR A 251 9.02 -7.53 -21.17
N ARG A 252 9.91 -7.13 -20.25
CA ARG A 252 11.12 -7.92 -19.92
C ARG A 252 10.79 -9.22 -19.21
N LEU A 253 9.80 -9.24 -18.32
CA LEU A 253 9.35 -10.48 -17.66
C LEU A 253 8.75 -11.47 -18.65
N ASN A 254 7.96 -11.01 -19.62
CA ASN A 254 7.39 -11.86 -20.66
C ASN A 254 8.45 -12.41 -21.64
N SER A 255 9.50 -11.65 -21.94
CA SER A 255 10.58 -12.12 -22.82
C SER A 255 11.52 -13.12 -22.12
N SER A 256 11.72 -13.04 -20.80
CA SER A 256 12.51 -14.03 -20.05
C SER A 256 11.79 -15.38 -19.88
N HIS A 257 10.45 -15.40 -19.90
CA HIS A 257 9.70 -16.65 -19.90
C HIS A 257 9.68 -17.38 -21.26
N GLN A 258 9.94 -16.68 -22.36
CA GLN A 258 10.03 -17.30 -23.71
C GLN A 258 11.40 -17.95 -24.03
N ILE A 259 12.42 -17.73 -23.19
CA ILE A 259 13.77 -18.27 -23.40
C ILE A 259 13.98 -19.64 -22.68
N ILE A 260 13.01 -20.07 -21.86
CA ILE A 260 13.10 -21.31 -21.05
C ILE A 260 12.08 -22.39 -21.51
N SER A 261 11.48 -22.24 -22.68
CA SER A 261 10.59 -23.26 -23.28
C SER A 261 11.22 -23.87 -24.54
#